data_b89a30609cfb48c1c5fe4abb873beb95
#
_entry.id   b89a30609cfb48c1c5fe4abb873beb95
#
_cell.length_a   1.000
_cell.length_b   1.000
_cell.length_c   1.000
_cell.angle_alpha   90.00
_cell.angle_beta   90.00
_cell.angle_gamma   90.00
#
_symmetry.space_group_name_H-M   'P 1'
#
loop_
_entity.id
_entity.type
_entity.pdbx_description
1 polymer ?
#
loop_
_entity_poly.entity_id
_entity_poly.type
_entity_poly.pdbx_seq_one_letter_code
_entity_poly.pdbx_strand_id
1 'polypeptide(L)'
;MKVVVKKKDNSIPLEITTEFIKLQDAMKYANVVYSGGEAKVLIQEGQVQVNGEVCTMRGRKLRPGDTFTFDGSVYAITEKP
;
A
#
# COMPACT_ATOMS: atom_id res chain seq x y z
N MET A 1 6.22 -10.26 28.41
CA MET A 1 6.07 -10.32 27.75
C MET A 1 6.03 -9.98 26.86
N LYS A 2 6.07 -9.85 26.67
CA LYS A 2 5.93 -9.70 25.83
C LYS A 2 5.85 -9.43 24.82
N VAL A 3 5.80 -9.28 24.69
CA VAL A 3 5.61 -9.12 23.75
C VAL A 3 5.41 -8.79 22.80
N VAL A 4 5.35 -8.63 22.75
CA VAL A 4 5.06 -8.46 21.88
C VAL A 4 4.92 -7.91 20.95
N VAL A 5 4.94 -7.66 21.01
CA VAL A 5 4.67 -7.30 20.21
C VAL A 5 4.87 -7.09 19.13
N LYS A 6 5.12 -6.98 18.85
CA LYS A 6 5.28 -6.94 17.86
C LYS A 6 4.97 -7.04 16.88
N LYS A 7 4.83 -7.03 16.74
CA LYS A 7 4.48 -7.32 15.92
C LYS A 7 3.75 -7.01 15.24
N LYS A 8 3.43 -6.91 15.80
CA LYS A 8 2.57 -6.48 15.00
C LYS A 8 2.90 -5.92 13.78
N ASP A 9 3.85 -5.95 13.48
CA ASP A 9 4.33 -5.32 12.30
C ASP A 9 4.43 -6.34 11.17
N ASN A 10 3.25 -6.72 10.69
CA ASN A 10 3.16 -7.68 9.60
C ASN A 10 3.11 -6.99 8.25
N SER A 11 3.54 -5.72 8.18
CA SER A 11 3.51 -5.01 6.91
C SER A 11 4.56 -5.56 5.96
N ILE A 12 4.22 -5.54 4.68
CA ILE A 12 5.09 -6.00 3.61
C ILE A 12 5.79 -4.78 3.03
N PRO A 13 7.12 -4.70 3.11
CA PRO A 13 7.82 -3.51 2.61
C PRO A 13 7.82 -3.47 1.09
N LEU A 14 7.60 -2.28 0.54
CA LEU A 14 7.72 -2.01 -0.89
C LEU A 14 8.74 -0.89 -1.04
N GLU A 15 9.96 -1.27 -1.43
CA GLU A 15 11.03 -0.28 -1.60
C GLU A 15 10.88 0.47 -2.90
N ILE A 16 10.97 1.79 -2.82
CA ILE A 16 10.95 2.63 -4.02
C ILE A 16 12.22 3.47 -4.07
N THR A 17 12.62 3.84 -5.27
CA THR A 17 13.78 4.70 -5.49
C THR A 17 13.37 6.10 -5.92
N THR A 18 12.07 6.32 -6.06
CA THR A 18 11.51 7.61 -6.46
C THR A 18 10.98 8.33 -5.23
N GLU A 19 10.60 9.58 -5.41
CA GLU A 19 10.10 10.40 -4.32
C GLU A 19 8.75 9.89 -3.80
N PHE A 20 7.95 9.33 -4.69
CA PHE A 20 6.64 8.78 -4.34
C PHE A 20 6.27 7.72 -5.38
N ILE A 21 5.20 6.97 -5.06
CA ILE A 21 4.60 6.05 -5.99
C ILE A 21 3.08 6.25 -5.90
N LYS A 22 2.39 6.19 -7.03
CA LYS A 22 0.93 6.32 -7.01
C LYS A 22 0.32 5.03 -6.50
N LEU A 23 -0.83 5.14 -5.84
CA LEU A 23 -1.50 3.98 -5.23
C LEU A 23 -1.72 2.86 -6.24
N GLN A 24 -2.22 3.18 -7.44
CA GLN A 24 -2.46 2.14 -8.45
C GLN A 24 -1.16 1.44 -8.84
N ASP A 25 -0.07 2.18 -8.92
CA ASP A 25 1.22 1.60 -9.27
C ASP A 25 1.79 0.78 -8.13
N ALA A 26 1.57 1.21 -6.90
CA ALA A 26 2.00 0.44 -5.75
C ALA A 26 1.30 -0.92 -5.70
N MET A 27 0.02 -0.96 -6.05
CA MET A 27 -0.73 -2.22 -6.08
C MET A 27 -0.18 -3.17 -7.14
N LYS A 28 0.21 -2.62 -8.30
CA LYS A 28 0.85 -3.44 -9.34
C LYS A 28 2.22 -3.94 -8.86
N TYR A 29 2.98 -3.06 -8.24
CA TYR A 29 4.30 -3.38 -7.74
C TYR A 29 4.22 -4.50 -6.69
N ALA A 30 3.18 -4.48 -5.88
CA ALA A 30 2.96 -5.50 -4.85
C ALA A 30 2.35 -6.79 -5.40
N ASN A 31 2.07 -6.84 -6.70
CA ASN A 31 1.46 -7.99 -7.37
C ASN A 31 0.08 -8.35 -6.84
N VAL A 32 -0.65 -7.38 -6.31
CA VAL A 32 -2.03 -7.64 -5.87
C VAL A 32 -3.02 -7.38 -6.99
N VAL A 33 -2.57 -6.78 -8.08
CA VAL A 33 -3.36 -6.60 -9.30
C VAL A 33 -2.45 -6.82 -10.49
N TYR A 34 -3.05 -7.11 -11.65
CA TYR A 34 -2.31 -7.32 -12.89
C TYR A 34 -2.17 -6.07 -13.73
N SER A 35 -3.07 -5.09 -13.54
CA SER A 35 -3.08 -3.92 -14.39
C SER A 35 -3.61 -2.71 -13.63
N GLY A 36 -3.38 -1.53 -14.21
CA GLY A 36 -3.93 -0.30 -13.65
C GLY A 36 -5.45 -0.27 -13.69
N GLY A 37 -6.05 -0.93 -14.69
CA GLY A 37 -7.51 -1.00 -14.78
C GLY A 37 -8.11 -1.78 -13.63
N GLU A 38 -7.47 -2.89 -13.26
CA GLU A 38 -7.93 -3.68 -12.12
C GLU A 38 -7.78 -2.86 -10.83
N ALA A 39 -6.63 -2.21 -10.67
CA ALA A 39 -6.40 -1.37 -9.50
C ALA A 39 -7.46 -0.27 -9.40
N LYS A 40 -7.77 0.36 -10.53
CA LYS A 40 -8.77 1.43 -10.57
C LYS A 40 -10.11 0.96 -10.01
N VAL A 41 -10.57 -0.21 -10.44
CA VAL A 41 -11.85 -0.73 -10.00
C VAL A 41 -11.85 -0.97 -8.50
N LEU A 42 -10.81 -1.65 -7.99
CA LEU A 42 -10.73 -1.96 -6.56
C LEU A 42 -10.66 -0.70 -5.71
N ILE A 43 -9.87 0.27 -6.15
CA ILE A 43 -9.72 1.52 -5.41
C ILE A 43 -11.05 2.28 -5.38
N GLN A 44 -11.71 2.39 -6.53
CA GLN A 44 -12.96 3.13 -6.61
C GLN A 44 -14.09 2.45 -5.85
N GLU A 45 -14.00 1.14 -5.65
CA GLU A 45 -14.98 0.41 -4.86
C GLU A 45 -14.73 0.52 -3.36
N GLY A 46 -13.69 1.23 -2.95
CA GLY A 46 -13.41 1.42 -1.54
C GLY A 46 -12.75 0.24 -0.86
N GLN A 47 -12.12 -0.64 -1.62
CA GLN A 47 -11.51 -1.85 -1.07
C GLN A 47 -10.08 -1.62 -0.60
N VAL A 48 -9.54 -0.42 -0.78
CA VAL A 48 -8.17 -0.10 -0.43
C VAL A 48 -8.15 1.03 0.59
N GLN A 49 -7.30 0.89 1.59
CA GLN A 49 -7.11 1.92 2.60
C GLN A 49 -5.70 2.47 2.49
N VAL A 50 -5.55 3.77 2.72
CA VAL A 50 -4.24 4.43 2.80
C VAL A 50 -4.11 4.99 4.20
N ASN A 51 -3.06 4.58 4.90
CA ASN A 51 -2.83 5.01 6.29
C ASN A 51 -4.07 4.80 7.16
N GLY A 52 -4.77 3.68 6.93
CA GLY A 52 -5.92 3.28 7.74
C GLY A 52 -7.26 3.86 7.31
N GLU A 53 -7.30 4.65 6.24
CA GLU A 53 -8.53 5.28 5.76
C GLU A 53 -8.84 4.85 4.33
N VAL A 54 -10.09 4.57 4.05
CA VAL A 54 -10.51 4.20 2.69
C VAL A 54 -10.11 5.31 1.72
N CYS A 55 -9.45 4.92 0.64
CA CYS A 55 -9.01 5.86 -0.38
C CYS A 55 -9.57 5.41 -1.73
N THR A 56 -10.28 6.31 -2.40
CA THR A 56 -10.86 6.01 -3.71
C THR A 56 -10.12 6.72 -4.84
N MET A 57 -8.98 7.33 -4.53
CA MET A 57 -8.18 8.07 -5.50
C MET A 57 -7.02 7.21 -5.98
N ARG A 58 -7.12 6.67 -7.17
CA ARG A 58 -6.07 5.79 -7.72
C ARG A 58 -4.74 6.51 -7.91
N GLY A 59 -4.77 7.81 -8.06
CA GLY A 59 -3.57 8.62 -8.23
C GLY A 59 -2.98 9.14 -6.93
N ARG A 60 -3.47 8.67 -5.79
CA ARG A 60 -2.94 9.10 -4.49
C ARG A 60 -1.44 8.83 -4.43
N LYS A 61 -0.66 9.84 -4.10
CA LYS A 61 0.80 9.69 -3.98
C LYS A 61 1.14 9.11 -2.61
N LEU A 62 1.94 8.06 -2.63
CA LEU A 62 2.42 7.40 -1.41
C LEU A 62 3.92 7.63 -1.33
N ARG A 63 4.39 8.10 -0.19
CA ARG A 63 5.81 8.35 0.06
C ARG A 63 6.31 7.36 1.11
N PRO A 64 7.63 7.22 1.24
CA PRO A 64 8.17 6.38 2.31
C PRO A 64 7.58 6.80 3.65
N GLY A 65 7.10 5.82 4.39
CA GLY A 65 6.36 6.04 5.63
C GLY A 65 4.86 5.88 5.49
N ASP A 66 4.34 5.92 4.25
CA ASP A 66 2.92 5.69 4.03
C ASP A 66 2.65 4.18 3.88
N THR A 67 1.42 3.79 4.16
CA THR A 67 1.00 2.40 4.00
C THR A 67 -0.28 2.33 3.20
N PHE A 68 -0.51 1.18 2.56
CA PHE A 68 -1.85 0.89 2.06
C PHE A 68 -2.22 -0.52 2.46
N THR A 69 -3.52 -0.73 2.62
CA THR A 69 -4.06 -2.02 3.06
C THR A 69 -5.03 -2.52 2.00
N PHE A 70 -4.89 -3.77 1.65
CA PHE A 70 -5.78 -4.42 0.71
C PHE A 70 -5.91 -5.90 1.10
N ASP A 71 -7.14 -6.38 1.17
CA ASP A 71 -7.43 -7.80 1.41
C ASP A 71 -6.73 -8.31 2.67
N GLY A 72 -6.73 -7.49 3.73
CA GLY A 72 -6.17 -7.89 5.01
C GLY A 72 -4.67 -7.76 5.13
N SER A 73 -3.98 -7.35 4.07
CA SER A 73 -2.53 -7.19 4.09
C SER A 73 -2.16 -5.72 4.08
N VAL A 74 -1.16 -5.36 4.86
CA VAL A 74 -0.65 -3.99 4.93
C VAL A 74 0.67 -3.92 4.19
N TYR A 75 0.79 -2.95 3.29
CA TYR A 75 2.01 -2.73 2.51
C TYR A 75 2.60 -1.40 2.90
N ALA A 76 3.87 -1.39 3.29
CA ALA A 76 4.54 -0.17 3.75
C ALA A 76 5.50 0.32 2.67
N ILE A 77 5.36 1.57 2.29
CA ILE A 77 6.27 2.17 1.32
C ILE A 77 7.56 2.50 2.05
N THR A 78 8.67 2.02 1.53
CA THR A 78 9.97 2.25 2.13
C THR A 78 10.91 2.85 1.09
N GLU A 79 11.92 3.54 1.59
CA GLU A 79 12.92 4.16 0.73
C GLU A 79 14.10 3.22 0.61
N LYS A 80 14.58 3.00 -0.60
CA LYS A 80 15.76 2.18 -0.81
C LYS A 80 16.99 2.94 -0.32
N PRO A 81 17.79 2.31 0.54
CA PRO A 81 19.00 2.96 1.08
C PRO A 81 20.05 3.20 0.00
#